data_d0870c8502d9c3e2cd239ead8d5ddf2e
#
_entry.id   d0870c8502d9c3e2cd239ead8d5ddf2e
#
_cell.length_a   1.000
_cell.length_b   1.000
_cell.length_c   1.000
_cell.angle_alpha   90.00
_cell.angle_beta   90.00
_cell.angle_gamma   90.00
#
_symmetry.space_group_name_H-M   'P 1'
#
loop_
_entity.id
_entity.type
_entity.pdbx_description
1 polymer ?
#
loop_
_entity_poly.entity_id
_entity_poly.type
_entity_poly.pdbx_seq_one_letter_code
_entity_poly.pdbx_strand_id
1 'polypeptide(L)'
;MSLTRRTILTAMAAAPVLASTGAPRATGHEASLPATLAADSQPTGSISWNAQHRFDLRAEAVDLFGGEIRLKQGRVHQQVAFDPVTGLAYVTQLISDGRRLADEPAPVPDTDRARRGDLCVNEVTPEGTVRAVMYLRGVGHGGGLGVEHVDGRPWLWLETDADPVESGQFAFGKRIGRIAFTADAIVDAGSSQIEVFDPVPGSSHATPSLDVDHGRIGVRHGPLDAEEYRVYELDAFKRHAFTPLYAFPSCYRTQAWCLYGDLVYQNEGSAYSATNPRPGNSWWNVYDITTGEMIERSFNATALDLPHRETEAITVRPTLNGPQLVFGFATQEPGPRQMALYGITSTTDGTGDHVPWTALDYNTNVYTPNSDNYIPQYRQLGNRIDIHLRLARTDGTPWTNGETVLVLPPHIRPNRTQGLVGQTTGSGVSGSLTVRWEVLTDGSLRVYDQRTFNGWIGLDAGYFTS
;
A
#
# COMPACT_ATOMS: atom_id res chain seq x y z
N MET A 1 58.52 7.60 6.95
CA MET A 1 58.43 9.02 6.57
C MET A 1 57.11 9.58 7.04
N SER A 2 57.21 10.48 8.00
CA SER A 2 56.17 11.15 8.77
C SER A 2 55.67 12.38 8.02
N LEU A 3 54.35 12.69 8.08
CA LEU A 3 53.81 14.04 7.93
C LEU A 3 52.36 14.01 8.48
N THR A 4 52.20 14.40 9.66
CA THR A 4 51.85 15.67 10.33
C THR A 4 50.37 16.11 10.16
N ARG A 5 49.69 16.05 11.30
CA ARG A 5 48.36 16.63 11.58
C ARG A 5 48.44 18.17 11.49
N ARG A 6 47.41 18.80 10.96
CA ARG A 6 47.10 20.21 11.22
C ARG A 6 45.74 20.34 11.93
N THR A 7 45.83 20.77 13.16
CA THR A 7 44.77 21.25 14.03
C THR A 7 44.40 22.68 13.63
N ILE A 8 43.12 22.97 13.45
CA ILE A 8 42.63 24.35 13.39
C ILE A 8 41.69 24.55 14.58
N LEU A 9 42.16 25.36 15.52
CA LEU A 9 41.35 26.00 16.56
C LEU A 9 40.55 27.13 15.91
N THR A 10 39.26 27.24 16.24
CA THR A 10 38.52 28.50 16.04
C THR A 10 37.78 28.85 17.32
N ALA A 11 37.99 30.12 17.70
CA ALA A 11 37.66 30.71 18.96
C ALA A 11 36.17 30.91 19.20
N MET A 12 35.77 30.73 20.47
CA MET A 12 34.49 31.18 21.04
C MET A 12 34.47 32.71 21.18
N ALA A 13 33.42 33.35 20.66
CA ALA A 13 33.04 34.70 21.01
C ALA A 13 31.77 34.65 21.88
N ALA A 14 31.91 35.18 23.09
CA ALA A 14 30.80 35.36 24.02
C ALA A 14 30.03 36.64 23.66
N ALA A 15 28.71 36.60 23.71
CA ALA A 15 27.83 37.77 23.65
C ALA A 15 26.95 37.84 24.90
N PRO A 16 26.59 39.05 25.35
CA PRO A 16 26.16 39.31 26.72
C PRO A 16 24.69 39.04 26.99
N VAL A 17 24.42 38.66 28.26
CA VAL A 17 23.11 38.55 28.87
C VAL A 17 22.48 39.93 29.02
N LEU A 18 21.32 40.13 28.38
CA LEU A 18 20.41 41.23 28.71
C LEU A 18 19.23 40.67 29.46
N ALA A 19 19.11 41.04 30.72
CA ALA A 19 17.94 40.83 31.53
C ALA A 19 16.81 41.77 31.05
N SER A 20 15.62 41.22 30.74
CA SER A 20 14.38 41.99 30.57
C SER A 20 13.30 41.51 31.51
N THR A 21 12.83 42.43 32.22
CA THR A 21 11.79 42.49 33.21
C THR A 21 10.43 42.03 32.67
N GLY A 22 9.64 41.52 33.60
CA GLY A 22 8.32 40.90 33.50
C GLY A 22 7.33 41.52 32.52
N ALA A 23 6.60 40.62 31.88
CA ALA A 23 5.32 40.90 31.22
C ALA A 23 4.21 40.00 31.77
N PRO A 24 2.98 40.44 31.77
CA PRO A 24 1.90 39.86 32.55
C PRO A 24 1.37 38.56 31.96
N ARG A 25 0.94 37.70 32.85
CA ARG A 25 0.24 36.43 32.66
C ARG A 25 -0.98 36.65 31.76
N ALA A 26 -0.93 36.26 30.51
CA ALA A 26 -2.10 36.13 29.63
C ALA A 26 -2.91 34.91 30.09
N THR A 27 -4.12 35.19 30.53
CA THR A 27 -5.17 34.23 30.76
C THR A 27 -5.45 33.41 29.51
N GLY A 28 -5.49 32.09 29.70
CA GLY A 28 -5.77 31.12 28.62
C GLY A 28 -7.06 31.47 27.88
N HIS A 29 -6.94 31.66 26.59
CA HIS A 29 -8.02 31.39 25.67
C HIS A 29 -7.78 29.94 25.20
N GLU A 30 -8.59 29.03 25.72
CA GLU A 30 -8.90 27.81 24.99
C GLU A 30 -9.44 28.23 23.63
N ALA A 31 -8.63 28.06 22.59
CA ALA A 31 -9.13 28.08 21.23
C ALA A 31 -10.01 26.84 21.10
N SER A 32 -11.31 27.01 21.32
CA SER A 32 -12.31 26.05 20.90
C SER A 32 -12.14 25.88 19.38
N LEU A 33 -11.70 24.70 18.97
CA LEU A 33 -11.85 24.24 17.61
C LEU A 33 -13.29 24.50 17.17
N PRO A 34 -13.55 25.03 15.97
CA PRO A 34 -14.90 25.22 15.52
C PRO A 34 -15.59 23.85 15.53
N ALA A 35 -16.53 23.68 16.45
CA ALA A 35 -17.52 22.63 16.38
C ALA A 35 -18.28 22.83 15.07
N THR A 36 -18.56 21.74 14.40
CA THR A 36 -19.32 21.60 13.16
C THR A 36 -18.48 21.74 11.87
N LEU A 37 -17.81 20.65 11.50
CA LEU A 37 -18.04 20.16 10.15
C LEU A 37 -19.47 19.60 10.18
N ALA A 38 -20.44 20.50 10.07
CA ALA A 38 -21.83 20.13 9.94
C ALA A 38 -21.96 19.25 8.70
N ALA A 39 -22.60 18.13 8.85
CA ALA A 39 -23.21 17.36 7.79
C ALA A 39 -24.33 18.22 7.15
N ASP A 40 -23.94 19.27 6.43
CA ASP A 40 -24.86 20.10 5.64
C ASP A 40 -24.09 20.76 4.50
N SER A 41 -24.05 20.06 3.45
CA SER A 41 -24.00 20.31 2.02
C SER A 41 -23.30 19.15 1.33
N GLN A 42 -23.99 18.02 1.22
CA GLN A 42 -23.70 17.12 0.10
C GLN A 42 -23.85 17.99 -1.16
N PRO A 43 -22.82 18.12 -1.99
CA PRO A 43 -23.00 18.73 -3.30
C PRO A 43 -24.11 17.92 -3.97
N THR A 44 -25.14 18.61 -4.45
CA THR A 44 -26.23 18.02 -5.24
C THR A 44 -25.63 17.48 -6.54
N GLY A 45 -25.21 16.23 -6.50
CA GLY A 45 -24.48 15.51 -7.52
C GLY A 45 -23.41 14.64 -6.87
N SER A 46 -23.80 13.60 -6.09
CA SER A 46 -22.85 12.62 -5.59
C SER A 46 -22.23 11.91 -6.80
N ILE A 47 -20.93 12.14 -7.03
CA ILE A 47 -20.16 11.39 -8.02
C ILE A 47 -20.13 9.94 -7.54
N SER A 48 -20.66 9.04 -8.37
CA SER A 48 -20.57 7.59 -8.09
C SER A 48 -19.12 7.11 -8.28
N TRP A 49 -18.55 6.53 -7.25
CA TRP A 49 -17.23 5.90 -7.29
C TRP A 49 -17.37 4.48 -7.85
N ASN A 50 -16.94 4.30 -9.09
CA ASN A 50 -17.09 3.06 -9.85
C ASN A 50 -15.95 2.92 -10.88
N ALA A 51 -16.04 1.92 -11.76
CA ALA A 51 -15.05 1.69 -12.81
C ALA A 51 -14.73 2.91 -13.69
N GLN A 52 -15.69 3.82 -13.85
CA GLN A 52 -15.53 5.04 -14.65
C GLN A 52 -14.96 6.20 -13.84
N HIS A 53 -15.33 6.34 -12.56
CA HIS A 53 -14.82 7.41 -11.69
C HIS A 53 -14.06 6.79 -10.50
N ARG A 54 -12.73 6.93 -10.49
CA ARG A 54 -11.82 6.35 -9.51
C ARG A 54 -10.57 7.21 -9.30
N PHE A 55 -9.73 6.88 -8.32
CA PHE A 55 -8.44 7.56 -8.14
C PHE A 55 -7.52 7.32 -9.35
N ASP A 56 -6.80 8.37 -9.77
CA ASP A 56 -5.73 8.25 -10.77
C ASP A 56 -4.46 7.75 -10.09
N LEU A 57 -4.22 6.45 -10.18
CA LEU A 57 -3.07 5.78 -9.53
C LEU A 57 -1.71 6.17 -10.14
N ARG A 58 -1.69 6.98 -11.20
CA ARG A 58 -0.47 7.54 -11.81
C ARG A 58 -0.20 8.97 -11.40
N ALA A 59 -1.16 9.60 -10.72
CA ALA A 59 -0.98 10.94 -10.21
C ALA A 59 0.15 11.00 -9.18
N GLU A 60 0.81 12.14 -9.11
CA GLU A 60 1.80 12.39 -8.07
C GLU A 60 1.13 12.31 -6.69
N ALA A 61 1.71 11.49 -5.81
CA ALA A 61 1.25 11.33 -4.45
C ALA A 61 1.94 12.34 -3.53
N VAL A 62 1.17 12.90 -2.60
CA VAL A 62 1.67 13.87 -1.62
C VAL A 62 2.08 13.13 -0.34
N ASP A 63 3.27 13.41 0.18
CA ASP A 63 3.70 12.96 1.51
C ASP A 63 2.83 13.62 2.59
N LEU A 64 2.17 12.82 3.42
CA LEU A 64 1.17 13.31 4.37
C LEU A 64 1.78 13.91 5.64
N PHE A 65 2.97 13.50 6.02
CA PHE A 65 3.62 13.91 7.26
C PHE A 65 4.90 14.74 7.03
N GLY A 66 5.29 14.93 5.76
CA GLY A 66 6.54 15.61 5.41
C GLY A 66 7.78 14.79 5.78
N GLY A 67 7.67 13.46 5.76
CA GLY A 67 8.72 12.51 6.05
C GLY A 67 8.25 11.27 6.81
N GLU A 68 9.21 10.46 7.18
CA GLU A 68 9.00 9.20 7.90
C GLU A 68 8.69 9.45 9.38
N ILE A 69 7.66 8.79 9.91
CA ILE A 69 7.30 8.89 11.34
C ILE A 69 7.58 7.60 12.09
N ARG A 70 7.90 7.74 13.37
CA ARG A 70 8.12 6.61 14.27
C ARG A 70 6.86 6.31 15.07
N LEU A 71 6.38 5.06 14.94
CA LEU A 71 5.29 4.54 15.73
C LEU A 71 5.77 3.94 17.08
N LYS A 72 4.83 3.45 17.88
CA LYS A 72 5.14 2.91 19.23
C LYS A 72 6.01 1.67 19.23
N GLN A 73 5.88 0.82 18.23
CA GLN A 73 6.63 -0.42 18.08
C GLN A 73 7.70 -0.27 17.01
N GLY A 74 8.80 -1.02 17.13
CA GLY A 74 9.87 -1.07 16.12
C GLY A 74 9.56 -1.95 14.92
N ARG A 75 8.33 -2.46 14.80
CA ARG A 75 7.85 -3.34 13.73
C ARG A 75 7.16 -2.54 12.63
N VAL A 76 6.97 -3.22 11.50
CA VAL A 76 6.18 -2.75 10.37
C VAL A 76 4.76 -2.40 10.83
N HIS A 77 4.21 -1.29 10.34
CA HIS A 77 2.77 -1.03 10.44
C HIS A 77 2.04 -1.94 9.44
N GLN A 78 0.80 -2.33 9.78
CA GLN A 78 0.05 -3.27 8.94
C GLN A 78 -1.09 -2.58 8.20
N GLN A 79 -1.82 -1.70 8.86
CA GLN A 79 -2.94 -0.97 8.25
C GLN A 79 -3.11 0.40 8.91
N VAL A 80 -3.74 1.31 8.18
CA VAL A 80 -4.12 2.64 8.64
C VAL A 80 -5.59 2.91 8.33
N ALA A 81 -6.27 3.61 9.23
CA ALA A 81 -7.59 4.18 8.97
C ALA A 81 -7.71 5.54 9.66
N PHE A 82 -8.58 6.40 9.14
CA PHE A 82 -8.75 7.76 9.66
C PHE A 82 -10.13 7.92 10.30
N ASP A 83 -10.18 8.60 11.42
CA ASP A 83 -11.44 9.07 12.00
C ASP A 83 -12.00 10.19 11.10
N PRO A 84 -13.19 10.00 10.53
CA PRO A 84 -13.76 10.97 9.58
C PRO A 84 -14.13 12.32 10.23
N VAL A 85 -14.22 12.39 11.57
CA VAL A 85 -14.60 13.60 12.31
C VAL A 85 -13.37 14.36 12.80
N THR A 86 -12.40 13.65 13.39
CA THR A 86 -11.22 14.29 14.01
C THR A 86 -10.01 14.37 13.09
N GLY A 87 -9.98 13.58 12.01
CA GLY A 87 -8.82 13.46 11.12
C GLY A 87 -7.63 12.71 11.73
N LEU A 88 -7.77 12.17 12.96
CA LEU A 88 -6.74 11.33 13.57
C LEU A 88 -6.58 10.02 12.80
N ALA A 89 -5.35 9.59 12.65
CA ALA A 89 -5.05 8.28 12.06
C ALA A 89 -4.91 7.22 13.16
N TYR A 90 -5.46 6.04 12.89
CA TYR A 90 -5.27 4.83 13.71
C TYR A 90 -4.43 3.86 12.91
N VAL A 91 -3.36 3.33 13.52
CA VAL A 91 -2.36 2.50 12.83
C VAL A 91 -2.10 1.24 13.64
N THR A 92 -2.28 0.08 13.01
CA THR A 92 -1.99 -1.22 13.62
C THR A 92 -0.53 -1.62 13.44
N GLN A 93 0.05 -2.21 14.48
CA GLN A 93 1.36 -2.86 14.49
C GLN A 93 1.30 -4.11 15.38
N LEU A 94 2.10 -5.14 15.07
CA LEU A 94 2.37 -6.20 16.05
C LEU A 94 3.15 -5.62 17.24
N ILE A 95 2.82 -6.04 18.46
CA ILE A 95 3.60 -5.68 19.66
C ILE A 95 4.99 -6.30 19.55
N SER A 96 6.02 -5.53 19.86
CA SER A 96 7.42 -5.92 19.68
C SER A 96 8.35 -5.40 20.77
N ASP A 97 9.66 -5.48 20.53
CA ASP A 97 10.74 -4.96 21.37
C ASP A 97 10.81 -5.61 22.75
N GLY A 98 10.35 -6.89 22.86
CA GLY A 98 10.27 -7.59 24.12
C GLY A 98 9.41 -6.85 25.15
N ARG A 99 8.40 -6.11 24.69
CA ARG A 99 7.59 -5.23 25.54
C ARG A 99 6.81 -6.00 26.57
N ARG A 100 6.92 -5.54 27.83
CA ARG A 100 6.03 -5.92 28.91
C ARG A 100 4.84 -4.96 28.97
N LEU A 101 3.62 -5.47 28.90
CA LEU A 101 2.41 -4.70 29.17
C LEU A 101 2.19 -4.55 30.68
N ALA A 102 1.34 -3.60 31.10
CA ALA A 102 1.21 -3.22 32.50
C ALA A 102 0.70 -4.36 33.43
N ASP A 103 -0.12 -5.26 32.87
CA ASP A 103 -0.73 -6.40 33.57
C ASP A 103 0.10 -7.71 33.46
N GLU A 104 1.23 -7.70 32.76
CA GLU A 104 2.05 -8.89 32.56
C GLU A 104 3.15 -9.02 33.64
N PRO A 105 3.46 -10.25 34.07
CA PRO A 105 4.50 -10.49 35.06
C PRO A 105 5.92 -10.24 34.57
N ALA A 106 6.15 -10.45 33.25
CA ALA A 106 7.46 -10.35 32.59
C ALA A 106 7.31 -9.86 31.13
N PRO A 107 8.41 -9.37 30.49
CA PRO A 107 8.46 -9.12 29.07
C PRO A 107 8.08 -10.35 28.24
N VAL A 108 7.35 -10.14 27.13
CA VAL A 108 6.93 -11.20 26.22
C VAL A 108 7.72 -11.08 24.92
N PRO A 109 8.36 -12.16 24.43
CA PRO A 109 9.10 -12.15 23.18
C PRO A 109 8.24 -11.78 21.96
N ASP A 110 8.83 -11.12 20.98
CA ASP A 110 8.17 -10.71 19.74
C ASP A 110 7.54 -11.87 18.97
N THR A 111 8.24 -13.03 18.94
CA THR A 111 7.74 -14.26 18.33
C THR A 111 6.47 -14.78 19.00
N ASP A 112 6.39 -14.62 20.33
CA ASP A 112 5.20 -15.00 21.09
C ASP A 112 4.03 -14.05 20.87
N ARG A 113 4.32 -12.75 20.70
CA ARG A 113 3.31 -11.74 20.30
C ARG A 113 2.73 -12.06 18.93
N ALA A 114 3.60 -12.28 17.96
CA ALA A 114 3.21 -12.56 16.57
C ALA A 114 2.35 -13.83 16.46
N ARG A 115 2.76 -14.94 17.12
CA ARG A 115 2.03 -16.20 17.09
C ARG A 115 0.71 -16.19 17.85
N ARG A 116 0.47 -15.20 18.72
CA ARG A 116 -0.79 -15.01 19.44
C ARG A 116 -1.69 -13.98 18.77
N GLY A 117 -1.16 -13.14 17.88
CA GLY A 117 -1.89 -12.05 17.26
C GLY A 117 -2.09 -10.85 18.21
N ASP A 118 -1.02 -10.45 18.89
CA ASP A 118 -1.06 -9.32 19.84
C ASP A 118 -0.71 -8.02 19.11
N LEU A 119 -1.64 -7.05 19.07
CA LEU A 119 -1.54 -5.80 18.34
C LEU A 119 -1.39 -4.59 19.26
N CYS A 120 -0.71 -3.57 18.73
CA CYS A 120 -0.70 -2.19 19.20
C CYS A 120 -1.44 -1.32 18.17
N VAL A 121 -2.44 -0.58 18.58
CA VAL A 121 -3.09 0.46 17.76
C VAL A 121 -2.55 1.81 18.21
N ASN A 122 -1.89 2.53 17.30
CA ASN A 122 -1.38 3.87 17.54
C ASN A 122 -2.43 4.89 17.10
N GLU A 123 -2.72 5.88 17.91
CA GLU A 123 -3.46 7.07 17.55
C GLU A 123 -2.45 8.16 17.16
N VAL A 124 -2.52 8.64 15.91
CA VAL A 124 -1.54 9.55 15.32
C VAL A 124 -2.22 10.86 14.91
N THR A 125 -1.62 11.99 15.26
CA THR A 125 -2.13 13.31 14.90
C THR A 125 -1.90 13.59 13.39
N PRO A 126 -2.59 14.60 12.80
CA PRO A 126 -2.33 14.99 11.42
C PRO A 126 -0.88 15.42 11.14
N GLU A 127 -0.14 15.82 12.18
CA GLU A 127 1.28 16.19 12.10
C GLU A 127 2.23 14.98 12.25
N GLY A 128 1.71 13.75 12.32
CA GLY A 128 2.53 12.54 12.40
C GLY A 128 3.03 12.17 13.81
N THR A 129 2.42 12.72 14.88
CA THR A 129 2.82 12.42 16.26
C THR A 129 1.92 11.36 16.87
N VAL A 130 2.50 10.30 17.45
CA VAL A 130 1.76 9.30 18.24
C VAL A 130 1.27 9.94 19.54
N ARG A 131 -0.03 10.11 19.68
CA ARG A 131 -0.70 10.74 20.84
C ARG A 131 -1.06 9.73 21.91
N ALA A 132 -1.54 8.57 21.51
CA ALA A 132 -2.00 7.52 22.40
C ALA A 132 -1.80 6.13 21.76
N VAL A 133 -1.90 5.09 22.57
CA VAL A 133 -1.85 3.70 22.12
C VAL A 133 -2.90 2.87 22.83
N MET A 134 -3.35 1.80 22.17
CA MET A 134 -4.20 0.76 22.75
C MET A 134 -3.58 -0.61 22.42
N TYR A 135 -3.63 -1.54 23.34
CA TYR A 135 -3.10 -2.88 23.14
C TYR A 135 -4.24 -3.90 23.09
N LEU A 136 -4.18 -4.78 22.10
CA LEU A 136 -5.17 -5.84 21.86
C LEU A 136 -4.44 -7.18 21.83
N ARG A 137 -4.86 -8.17 22.61
CA ARG A 137 -4.24 -9.49 22.63
C ARG A 137 -5.12 -10.54 21.99
N GLY A 138 -4.53 -11.41 21.16
CA GLY A 138 -5.24 -12.51 20.52
C GLY A 138 -6.20 -12.09 19.42
N VAL A 139 -6.04 -10.90 18.86
CA VAL A 139 -6.95 -10.39 17.82
C VAL A 139 -6.53 -10.75 16.41
N GLY A 140 -5.22 -10.75 16.07
CA GLY A 140 -4.74 -11.14 14.76
C GLY A 140 -3.49 -10.43 14.29
N HIS A 141 -3.31 -10.32 12.97
CA HIS A 141 -2.13 -9.75 12.33
C HIS A 141 -2.19 -8.23 12.18
N GLY A 142 -3.40 -7.68 12.09
CA GLY A 142 -3.63 -6.24 11.92
C GLY A 142 -3.76 -5.78 10.47
N GLY A 143 -3.95 -6.69 9.53
CA GLY A 143 -4.06 -6.37 8.09
C GLY A 143 -5.38 -5.74 7.65
N GLY A 144 -6.34 -5.56 8.55
CA GLY A 144 -7.60 -4.87 8.30
C GLY A 144 -7.90 -3.87 9.40
N LEU A 145 -8.31 -2.66 9.02
CA LEU A 145 -8.70 -1.61 9.97
C LEU A 145 -9.72 -0.67 9.32
N GLY A 146 -10.80 -0.38 10.05
CA GLY A 146 -11.74 0.68 9.75
C GLY A 146 -11.98 1.55 10.96
N VAL A 147 -12.43 2.78 10.76
CA VAL A 147 -12.82 3.70 11.84
C VAL A 147 -14.17 4.32 11.52
N GLU A 148 -15.10 4.24 12.47
CA GLU A 148 -16.31 5.04 12.48
C GLU A 148 -16.36 5.92 13.73
N HIS A 149 -16.96 7.09 13.62
CA HIS A 149 -17.15 8.00 14.73
C HIS A 149 -18.60 7.91 15.23
N VAL A 150 -18.80 7.38 16.45
CA VAL A 150 -20.14 7.19 17.03
C VAL A 150 -20.15 7.73 18.43
N ASP A 151 -21.18 8.52 18.77
CA ASP A 151 -21.39 9.12 20.10
C ASP A 151 -20.15 9.86 20.64
N GLY A 152 -19.51 10.64 19.75
CA GLY A 152 -18.37 11.50 20.09
C GLY A 152 -17.04 10.76 20.28
N ARG A 153 -16.91 9.51 19.84
CA ARG A 153 -15.66 8.75 19.97
C ARG A 153 -15.43 7.80 18.78
N PRO A 154 -14.15 7.47 18.49
CA PRO A 154 -13.80 6.53 17.44
C PRO A 154 -14.06 5.08 17.86
N TRP A 155 -14.65 4.32 16.93
CA TRP A 155 -14.82 2.89 17.01
C TRP A 155 -13.98 2.23 15.91
N LEU A 156 -13.15 1.29 16.34
CA LEU A 156 -12.27 0.54 15.45
C LEU A 156 -12.97 -0.75 14.99
N TRP A 157 -12.86 -1.02 13.69
CA TRP A 157 -13.21 -2.29 13.09
C TRP A 157 -11.92 -2.99 12.68
N LEU A 158 -11.68 -4.18 13.17
CA LEU A 158 -10.45 -4.94 12.97
C LEU A 158 -10.74 -6.44 13.00
N GLU A 159 -9.75 -7.24 12.69
CA GLU A 159 -9.83 -8.68 12.90
C GLU A 159 -9.80 -9.03 14.38
N THR A 160 -10.42 -10.15 14.76
CA THR A 160 -10.40 -10.66 16.14
C THR A 160 -10.46 -12.19 16.18
N ASP A 161 -10.29 -12.77 17.38
CA ASP A 161 -10.39 -14.20 17.64
C ASP A 161 -9.34 -15.02 16.86
N ALA A 162 -8.06 -14.65 17.01
CA ALA A 162 -6.97 -15.38 16.42
C ALA A 162 -6.67 -16.67 17.20
N ASP A 163 -6.45 -17.78 16.49
CA ASP A 163 -5.88 -18.97 17.08
C ASP A 163 -4.36 -18.82 17.16
N PRO A 164 -3.75 -19.13 18.33
CA PRO A 164 -2.30 -19.17 18.42
C PRO A 164 -1.69 -20.22 17.45
N VAL A 165 -0.65 -19.83 16.74
CA VAL A 165 0.07 -20.65 15.78
C VAL A 165 1.44 -21.06 16.29
N GLU A 166 2.19 -21.87 15.53
CA GLU A 166 3.53 -22.30 15.88
C GLU A 166 4.53 -21.13 15.86
N SER A 167 5.66 -21.30 16.55
CA SER A 167 6.72 -20.30 16.56
C SER A 167 7.26 -20.04 15.16
N GLY A 168 7.43 -18.75 14.82
CA GLY A 168 7.86 -18.30 13.51
C GLY A 168 6.73 -18.06 12.51
N GLN A 169 5.48 -18.30 12.91
CA GLN A 169 4.28 -17.97 12.15
C GLN A 169 3.56 -16.76 12.74
N PHE A 170 2.64 -16.18 11.95
CA PHE A 170 1.76 -15.08 12.36
C PHE A 170 0.34 -15.61 12.54
N ALA A 171 -0.29 -15.26 13.66
CA ALA A 171 -1.71 -15.54 13.87
C ALA A 171 -2.58 -14.49 13.15
N PHE A 172 -3.65 -14.95 12.53
CA PHE A 172 -4.65 -14.10 11.87
C PHE A 172 -6.00 -14.24 12.60
N GLY A 173 -6.73 -13.13 12.71
CA GLY A 173 -8.08 -13.13 13.27
C GLY A 173 -9.07 -13.79 12.31
N LYS A 174 -9.97 -14.61 12.84
CA LYS A 174 -10.96 -15.38 12.06
C LYS A 174 -12.29 -14.65 11.92
N ARG A 175 -12.54 -13.66 12.76
CA ARG A 175 -13.77 -12.89 12.84
C ARG A 175 -13.47 -11.38 12.81
N ILE A 176 -14.52 -10.60 12.68
CA ILE A 176 -14.43 -9.14 12.72
C ILE A 176 -14.80 -8.68 14.13
N GLY A 177 -13.99 -7.79 14.70
CA GLY A 177 -14.22 -7.14 15.98
C GLY A 177 -14.52 -5.66 15.80
N ARG A 178 -15.40 -5.11 16.64
CA ARG A 178 -15.68 -3.69 16.75
C ARG A 178 -15.46 -3.25 18.18
N ILE A 179 -14.63 -2.24 18.40
CA ILE A 179 -14.26 -1.78 19.74
C ILE A 179 -14.03 -0.26 19.77
N ALA A 180 -14.48 0.42 20.83
CA ALA A 180 -14.16 1.82 21.04
C ALA A 180 -12.66 1.98 21.40
N PHE A 181 -11.96 2.89 20.73
CA PHE A 181 -10.59 3.20 21.09
C PHE A 181 -10.52 3.80 22.51
N THR A 182 -9.64 3.27 23.32
CA THR A 182 -9.39 3.74 24.69
C THR A 182 -7.87 3.79 24.92
N ALA A 183 -7.35 4.99 25.16
CA ALA A 183 -5.93 5.19 25.40
C ALA A 183 -5.41 4.33 26.57
N ASP A 184 -4.24 3.73 26.37
CA ASP A 184 -3.52 2.86 27.30
C ASP A 184 -4.27 1.59 27.77
N ALA A 185 -5.44 1.31 27.19
CA ALA A 185 -6.17 0.07 27.50
C ALA A 185 -5.41 -1.17 26.96
N ILE A 186 -5.54 -2.26 27.71
CA ILE A 186 -5.12 -3.61 27.30
C ILE A 186 -6.38 -4.47 27.26
N VAL A 187 -6.74 -5.01 26.10
CA VAL A 187 -7.99 -5.76 25.92
C VAL A 187 -7.69 -7.09 25.23
N ASP A 188 -8.23 -8.17 25.79
CA ASP A 188 -8.14 -9.52 25.21
C ASP A 188 -9.26 -9.75 24.20
N ALA A 189 -9.03 -10.57 23.17
CA ALA A 189 -10.01 -10.90 22.13
C ALA A 189 -11.35 -11.45 22.68
N GLY A 190 -11.32 -12.17 23.83
CA GLY A 190 -12.52 -12.67 24.50
C GLY A 190 -13.24 -11.64 25.39
N SER A 191 -12.80 -10.39 25.42
CA SER A 191 -13.43 -9.34 26.24
C SER A 191 -14.80 -8.94 25.71
N SER A 192 -15.76 -8.71 26.60
CA SER A 192 -17.07 -8.14 26.25
C SER A 192 -17.02 -6.69 25.72
N GLN A 193 -15.85 -6.04 25.76
CA GLN A 193 -15.64 -4.74 25.13
C GLN A 193 -15.53 -4.83 23.61
N ILE A 194 -15.26 -6.02 23.07
CA ILE A 194 -15.21 -6.29 21.63
C ILE A 194 -16.57 -6.86 21.21
N GLU A 195 -17.28 -6.13 20.39
CA GLU A 195 -18.45 -6.66 19.66
C GLU A 195 -17.91 -7.53 18.52
N VAL A 196 -18.31 -8.80 18.45
CA VAL A 196 -17.77 -9.80 17.51
C VAL A 196 -18.78 -10.16 16.45
N PHE A 197 -18.36 -10.17 15.19
CA PHE A 197 -19.14 -10.54 14.01
C PHE A 197 -18.48 -11.73 13.32
N ASP A 198 -19.28 -12.71 12.90
CA ASP A 198 -18.82 -13.91 12.19
C ASP A 198 -19.51 -14.02 10.82
N PRO A 199 -19.15 -13.15 9.85
CA PRO A 199 -19.81 -13.13 8.55
C PRO A 199 -19.45 -14.33 7.66
N VAL A 200 -18.36 -15.05 7.99
CA VAL A 200 -17.87 -16.21 7.24
C VAL A 200 -17.43 -17.30 8.21
N PRO A 201 -18.38 -18.05 8.80
CA PRO A 201 -18.05 -19.09 9.77
C PRO A 201 -17.07 -20.12 9.22
N GLY A 202 -16.03 -20.43 10.00
CA GLY A 202 -14.98 -21.38 9.61
C GLY A 202 -13.86 -20.80 8.74
N SER A 203 -13.85 -19.49 8.50
CA SER A 203 -12.71 -18.84 7.82
C SER A 203 -11.43 -18.99 8.61
N SER A 204 -10.30 -19.14 7.91
CA SER A 204 -8.97 -19.19 8.51
C SER A 204 -8.44 -17.80 8.88
N HIS A 205 -8.91 -16.77 8.19
CA HIS A 205 -8.70 -15.37 8.54
C HIS A 205 -9.84 -14.49 7.96
N ALA A 206 -10.06 -13.31 8.56
CA ALA A 206 -11.00 -12.32 8.11
C ALA A 206 -10.50 -10.92 8.44
N THR A 207 -10.31 -10.07 7.43
CA THR A 207 -9.87 -8.68 7.60
C THR A 207 -10.92 -7.72 7.07
N PRO A 208 -11.33 -6.69 7.85
CA PRO A 208 -12.33 -5.72 7.40
C PRO A 208 -11.73 -4.55 6.63
N SER A 209 -12.55 -3.93 5.81
CA SER A 209 -12.39 -2.56 5.34
C SER A 209 -13.73 -1.83 5.41
N LEU A 210 -13.72 -0.62 5.96
CA LEU A 210 -14.93 0.14 6.22
C LEU A 210 -15.03 1.33 5.26
N ASP A 211 -16.18 1.43 4.59
CA ASP A 211 -16.56 2.57 3.75
C ASP A 211 -17.83 3.21 4.33
N VAL A 212 -17.60 4.16 5.24
CA VAL A 212 -18.70 4.85 5.94
C VAL A 212 -19.48 5.79 4.99
N ASP A 213 -18.81 6.33 3.97
CA ASP A 213 -19.40 7.27 3.02
C ASP A 213 -20.49 6.61 2.18
N HIS A 214 -20.36 5.32 1.90
CA HIS A 214 -21.31 4.52 1.11
C HIS A 214 -22.07 3.50 1.95
N GLY A 215 -21.90 3.52 3.28
CA GLY A 215 -22.61 2.62 4.21
C GLY A 215 -22.28 1.15 4.01
N ARG A 216 -21.01 0.82 3.75
CA ARG A 216 -20.57 -0.53 3.42
C ARG A 216 -19.42 -1.00 4.32
N ILE A 217 -19.35 -2.32 4.47
CA ILE A 217 -18.18 -3.00 5.03
C ILE A 217 -17.77 -4.14 4.10
N GLY A 218 -16.50 -4.17 3.75
CA GLY A 218 -15.90 -5.30 3.05
C GLY A 218 -15.21 -6.25 4.03
N VAL A 219 -15.18 -7.53 3.72
CA VAL A 219 -14.45 -8.57 4.43
C VAL A 219 -13.64 -9.37 3.43
N ARG A 220 -12.32 -9.38 3.56
CA ARG A 220 -11.43 -10.30 2.86
C ARG A 220 -11.19 -11.50 3.76
N HIS A 221 -11.36 -12.71 3.24
CA HIS A 221 -11.29 -13.93 4.02
C HIS A 221 -10.81 -15.12 3.18
N GLY A 222 -10.60 -16.27 3.84
CA GLY A 222 -10.21 -17.52 3.20
C GLY A 222 -8.75 -17.89 3.47
N PRO A 223 -8.20 -18.94 2.86
CA PRO A 223 -6.78 -19.25 2.93
C PRO A 223 -5.97 -18.22 2.14
N LEU A 224 -4.74 -17.92 2.59
CA LEU A 224 -3.88 -16.85 2.04
C LEU A 224 -3.52 -17.00 0.54
N ASP A 225 -3.72 -18.18 -0.02
CA ASP A 225 -3.49 -18.52 -1.43
C ASP A 225 -4.79 -18.58 -2.26
N ALA A 226 -5.96 -18.39 -1.63
CA ALA A 226 -7.27 -18.42 -2.27
C ALA A 226 -8.28 -17.51 -1.53
N GLU A 227 -7.92 -16.24 -1.43
CA GLU A 227 -8.73 -15.24 -0.72
C GLU A 227 -9.94 -14.80 -1.54
N GLU A 228 -11.02 -14.43 -0.85
CA GLU A 228 -12.25 -13.88 -1.39
C GLU A 228 -12.61 -12.58 -0.69
N TYR A 229 -13.16 -11.64 -1.44
CA TYR A 229 -13.81 -10.43 -0.92
C TYR A 229 -15.31 -10.62 -0.83
N ARG A 230 -15.91 -10.18 0.27
CA ARG A 230 -17.37 -10.03 0.42
C ARG A 230 -17.69 -8.62 0.88
N VAL A 231 -18.69 -8.01 0.26
CA VAL A 231 -19.15 -6.66 0.59
C VAL A 231 -20.55 -6.75 1.16
N TYR A 232 -20.78 -6.05 2.26
CA TYR A 232 -22.05 -6.04 2.98
C TYR A 232 -22.54 -4.62 3.17
N GLU A 233 -23.84 -4.45 3.34
CA GLU A 233 -24.43 -3.23 3.86
C GLU A 233 -24.08 -3.10 5.35
N LEU A 234 -23.55 -1.95 5.77
CA LEU A 234 -22.97 -1.76 7.10
C LEU A 234 -24.00 -1.88 8.23
N ASP A 235 -25.18 -1.30 8.05
CA ASP A 235 -26.22 -1.36 9.09
C ASP A 235 -26.80 -2.76 9.22
N ALA A 236 -26.93 -3.52 8.13
CA ALA A 236 -27.31 -4.92 8.18
C ALA A 236 -26.22 -5.75 8.88
N PHE A 237 -24.95 -5.50 8.58
CA PHE A 237 -23.82 -6.15 9.20
C PHE A 237 -23.80 -5.95 10.73
N LYS A 238 -24.04 -4.71 11.18
CA LYS A 238 -24.18 -4.37 12.61
C LYS A 238 -25.33 -5.11 13.30
N ARG A 239 -26.36 -5.49 12.57
CA ARG A 239 -27.47 -6.32 13.06
C ARG A 239 -27.23 -7.82 12.91
N HIS A 240 -25.99 -8.24 12.60
CA HIS A 240 -25.61 -9.63 12.33
C HIS A 240 -26.37 -10.27 11.14
N ALA A 241 -26.79 -9.47 10.18
CA ALA A 241 -27.38 -9.94 8.93
C ALA A 241 -26.29 -9.99 7.83
N PHE A 242 -25.69 -11.17 7.65
CA PHE A 242 -24.52 -11.37 6.80
C PHE A 242 -24.84 -11.87 5.39
N THR A 243 -25.81 -11.24 4.73
CA THR A 243 -26.05 -11.47 3.30
C THR A 243 -25.16 -10.56 2.50
N PRO A 244 -24.16 -11.06 1.75
CA PRO A 244 -23.28 -10.22 0.99
C PRO A 244 -24.01 -9.58 -0.19
N LEU A 245 -23.73 -8.31 -0.47
CA LEU A 245 -24.13 -7.61 -1.69
C LEU A 245 -23.34 -8.13 -2.89
N TYR A 246 -22.05 -8.38 -2.67
CA TYR A 246 -21.09 -8.84 -3.67
C TYR A 246 -20.11 -9.84 -3.05
N ALA A 247 -19.63 -10.80 -3.87
CA ALA A 247 -18.59 -11.74 -3.50
C ALA A 247 -17.75 -12.09 -4.74
N PHE A 248 -16.41 -12.02 -4.63
CA PHE A 248 -15.50 -12.30 -5.74
C PHE A 248 -14.10 -12.68 -5.22
N PRO A 249 -13.33 -13.49 -5.99
CA PRO A 249 -11.99 -13.90 -5.59
C PRO A 249 -10.97 -12.76 -5.70
N SER A 250 -9.96 -12.78 -4.84
CA SER A 250 -8.73 -12.00 -5.02
C SER A 250 -7.81 -12.73 -6.00
N CYS A 251 -7.25 -11.98 -6.98
CA CYS A 251 -6.35 -12.57 -7.98
C CYS A 251 -4.88 -12.54 -7.54
N TYR A 252 -4.52 -11.76 -6.52
CA TYR A 252 -3.15 -11.54 -6.11
C TYR A 252 -3.01 -11.54 -4.59
N ARG A 253 -1.81 -11.94 -4.13
CA ARG A 253 -1.48 -11.85 -2.71
C ARG A 253 -1.47 -10.38 -2.26
N THR A 254 -2.16 -10.11 -1.18
CA THR A 254 -2.43 -8.76 -0.68
C THR A 254 -1.56 -8.44 0.52
N GLN A 255 -0.93 -7.27 0.53
CA GLN A 255 -0.36 -6.68 1.75
C GLN A 255 -1.43 -5.91 2.51
N ALA A 256 -2.16 -5.03 1.82
CA ALA A 256 -3.28 -4.29 2.39
C ALA A 256 -4.35 -4.02 1.33
N TRP A 257 -5.55 -3.68 1.77
CA TRP A 257 -6.67 -3.39 0.89
C TRP A 257 -7.68 -2.44 1.52
N CYS A 258 -8.46 -1.75 0.69
CA CYS A 258 -9.60 -0.95 1.14
C CYS A 258 -10.76 -1.00 0.14
N LEU A 259 -11.96 -0.82 0.67
CA LEU A 259 -13.21 -0.64 -0.08
C LEU A 259 -13.54 0.85 -0.14
N TYR A 260 -13.92 1.35 -1.33
CA TYR A 260 -14.48 2.68 -1.47
C TYR A 260 -15.42 2.76 -2.69
N GLY A 261 -16.68 3.11 -2.47
CA GLY A 261 -17.73 3.07 -3.48
C GLY A 261 -17.92 1.66 -4.04
N ASP A 262 -17.91 1.53 -5.36
CA ASP A 262 -18.00 0.25 -6.04
C ASP A 262 -16.61 -0.36 -6.35
N LEU A 263 -15.57 0.06 -5.63
CA LEU A 263 -14.19 -0.34 -5.91
C LEU A 263 -13.48 -0.92 -4.69
N VAL A 264 -12.69 -1.97 -4.92
CA VAL A 264 -11.65 -2.45 -3.99
C VAL A 264 -10.29 -2.02 -4.54
N TYR A 265 -9.51 -1.35 -3.72
CA TYR A 265 -8.09 -1.03 -3.96
C TYR A 265 -7.23 -1.96 -3.12
N GLN A 266 -6.24 -2.56 -3.74
CA GLN A 266 -5.36 -3.55 -3.12
C GLN A 266 -3.90 -3.16 -3.35
N ASN A 267 -3.08 -3.22 -2.29
CA ASN A 267 -1.64 -3.13 -2.37
C ASN A 267 -1.01 -4.51 -2.47
N GLU A 268 -0.03 -4.65 -3.35
CA GLU A 268 0.78 -5.84 -3.54
C GLU A 268 2.26 -5.43 -3.56
N GLY A 269 3.13 -6.28 -3.04
CA GLY A 269 4.57 -6.06 -3.09
C GLY A 269 5.30 -6.58 -1.87
N SER A 270 6.62 -6.37 -1.86
CA SER A 270 7.51 -6.70 -0.75
C SER A 270 8.63 -5.67 -0.65
N ALA A 271 9.34 -5.67 0.46
CA ALA A 271 10.50 -4.81 0.68
C ALA A 271 11.59 -5.00 -0.39
N TYR A 272 12.41 -3.98 -0.58
CA TYR A 272 13.64 -4.10 -1.36
C TYR A 272 14.56 -5.17 -0.76
N SER A 273 15.12 -6.00 -1.61
CA SER A 273 16.05 -7.07 -1.25
C SER A 273 16.96 -7.44 -2.42
N ALA A 274 17.85 -8.37 -2.24
CA ALA A 274 18.67 -8.90 -3.33
C ALA A 274 17.82 -9.56 -4.44
N THR A 275 16.66 -10.15 -4.08
CA THR A 275 15.72 -10.77 -5.02
C THR A 275 14.61 -9.82 -5.47
N ASN A 276 14.47 -8.66 -4.83
CA ASN A 276 13.55 -7.58 -5.21
C ASN A 276 14.29 -6.24 -5.21
N PRO A 277 15.23 -6.02 -6.15
CA PRO A 277 15.99 -4.77 -6.23
C PRO A 277 15.10 -3.62 -6.68
N ARG A 278 15.58 -2.39 -6.47
CA ARG A 278 14.91 -1.18 -7.02
C ARG A 278 14.66 -1.31 -8.52
N PRO A 279 13.49 -0.91 -9.01
CA PRO A 279 12.42 -0.15 -8.38
C PRO A 279 11.45 -0.99 -7.53
N GLY A 280 11.66 -2.30 -7.37
CA GLY A 280 10.85 -3.19 -6.56
C GLY A 280 9.60 -3.71 -7.29
N ASN A 281 8.69 -4.30 -6.53
CA ASN A 281 7.51 -5.00 -7.01
C ASN A 281 6.20 -4.49 -6.35
N SER A 282 6.13 -3.20 -6.06
CA SER A 282 4.92 -2.63 -5.47
C SER A 282 3.89 -2.28 -6.55
N TRP A 283 2.69 -2.85 -6.45
CA TRP A 283 1.59 -2.68 -7.41
C TRP A 283 0.30 -2.33 -6.69
N TRP A 284 -0.57 -1.62 -7.38
CA TRP A 284 -1.98 -1.49 -7.04
C TRP A 284 -2.83 -2.33 -7.97
N ASN A 285 -3.83 -3.00 -7.40
CA ASN A 285 -4.88 -3.67 -8.14
C ASN A 285 -6.22 -3.03 -7.77
N VAL A 286 -7.07 -2.76 -8.75
CA VAL A 286 -8.41 -2.21 -8.55
C VAL A 286 -9.42 -3.19 -9.09
N TYR A 287 -10.38 -3.55 -8.25
CA TYR A 287 -11.50 -4.42 -8.61
C TYR A 287 -12.80 -3.64 -8.61
N ASP A 288 -13.64 -3.87 -9.60
CA ASP A 288 -15.04 -3.46 -9.61
C ASP A 288 -15.84 -4.51 -8.85
N ILE A 289 -16.44 -4.15 -7.71
CA ILE A 289 -17.17 -5.10 -6.87
C ILE A 289 -18.46 -5.61 -7.54
N THR A 290 -19.02 -4.85 -8.49
CA THR A 290 -20.27 -5.21 -9.17
C THR A 290 -20.07 -6.32 -10.18
N THR A 291 -18.90 -6.42 -10.78
CA THR A 291 -18.52 -7.47 -11.74
C THR A 291 -17.60 -8.52 -11.13
N GLY A 292 -16.85 -8.16 -10.08
CA GLY A 292 -15.78 -8.96 -9.50
C GLY A 292 -14.49 -8.97 -10.34
N GLU A 293 -14.42 -8.16 -11.39
CA GLU A 293 -13.29 -8.10 -12.29
C GLU A 293 -12.22 -7.11 -11.80
N MET A 294 -10.96 -7.46 -11.99
CA MET A 294 -9.85 -6.52 -11.85
C MET A 294 -9.83 -5.58 -13.08
N ILE A 295 -10.11 -4.30 -12.84
CA ILE A 295 -10.21 -3.28 -13.91
C ILE A 295 -8.94 -2.48 -14.11
N GLU A 296 -8.01 -2.53 -13.16
CA GLU A 296 -6.73 -1.82 -13.25
C GLU A 296 -5.65 -2.54 -12.44
N ARG A 297 -4.44 -2.59 -13.00
CA ARG A 297 -3.21 -2.94 -12.31
C ARG A 297 -2.13 -1.92 -12.66
N SER A 298 -1.66 -1.16 -11.68
CA SER A 298 -0.70 -0.08 -11.89
C SER A 298 0.51 -0.24 -10.99
N PHE A 299 1.72 -0.02 -11.55
CA PHE A 299 2.95 0.01 -10.77
C PHE A 299 2.97 1.24 -9.86
N ASN A 300 3.23 1.02 -8.58
CA ASN A 300 3.39 2.10 -7.62
C ASN A 300 4.80 2.68 -7.69
N ALA A 301 4.95 3.82 -8.34
CA ALA A 301 6.23 4.51 -8.50
C ALA A 301 6.52 5.55 -7.39
N THR A 302 5.67 5.65 -6.36
CA THR A 302 5.84 6.62 -5.28
C THR A 302 7.06 6.26 -4.41
N ALA A 303 7.86 7.26 -4.05
CA ALA A 303 8.93 7.16 -3.04
C ALA A 303 9.93 6.01 -3.31
N LEU A 304 10.42 5.90 -4.53
CA LEU A 304 11.38 4.85 -4.94
C LEU A 304 12.73 4.97 -4.24
N ASP A 305 13.02 6.09 -3.62
CA ASP A 305 14.25 6.40 -2.87
C ASP A 305 14.25 5.90 -1.43
N LEU A 306 13.10 5.54 -0.87
CA LEU A 306 13.01 4.98 0.49
C LEU A 306 13.94 3.76 0.66
N PRO A 307 14.62 3.64 1.81
CA PRO A 307 15.66 2.61 1.97
C PRO A 307 15.14 1.17 1.98
N HIS A 308 13.97 0.91 2.53
CA HIS A 308 13.38 -0.44 2.65
C HIS A 308 12.17 -0.59 1.73
N ARG A 309 11.24 0.33 1.79
CA ARG A 309 10.06 0.46 0.93
C ARG A 309 9.21 -0.81 0.84
N GLU A 310 8.86 -1.38 1.97
CA GLU A 310 7.87 -2.45 2.04
C GLU A 310 6.47 -1.84 1.96
N THR A 311 5.69 -2.23 0.93
CA THR A 311 4.34 -1.71 0.79
C THR A 311 3.43 -2.28 1.86
N GLU A 312 2.73 -1.39 2.57
CA GLU A 312 1.81 -1.69 3.66
C GLU A 312 0.63 -0.74 3.55
N ALA A 313 -0.39 -0.90 4.34
CA ALA A 313 -1.53 0.00 4.49
C ALA A 313 -2.09 0.61 3.19
N ILE A 314 -3.37 0.60 3.01
CA ILE A 314 -4.12 1.38 2.02
C ILE A 314 -5.52 1.66 2.57
N THR A 315 -5.98 2.91 2.43
CA THR A 315 -7.30 3.34 2.89
C THR A 315 -7.76 4.57 2.11
N VAL A 316 -9.03 4.93 2.25
CA VAL A 316 -9.52 6.22 1.79
C VAL A 316 -9.90 7.05 3.00
N ARG A 317 -9.53 8.33 2.99
CA ARG A 317 -9.94 9.30 4.02
C ARG A 317 -10.70 10.47 3.41
N PRO A 318 -11.68 11.03 4.11
CA PRO A 318 -12.29 12.29 3.71
C PRO A 318 -11.30 13.45 3.90
N THR A 319 -11.33 14.41 2.98
CA THR A 319 -10.65 15.71 3.11
C THR A 319 -11.58 16.83 2.69
N LEU A 320 -11.21 18.09 2.95
CA LEU A 320 -11.97 19.25 2.50
C LEU A 320 -12.12 19.32 0.97
N ASN A 321 -11.22 18.66 0.24
CA ASN A 321 -11.20 18.66 -1.22
C ASN A 321 -11.78 17.35 -1.82
N GLY A 322 -12.49 16.57 -1.03
CA GLY A 322 -13.00 15.25 -1.41
C GLY A 322 -12.17 14.08 -0.85
N PRO A 323 -12.48 12.85 -1.24
CA PRO A 323 -11.79 11.67 -0.76
C PRO A 323 -10.33 11.65 -1.24
N GLN A 324 -9.45 11.08 -0.42
CA GLN A 324 -8.04 10.86 -0.72
C GLN A 324 -7.68 9.41 -0.49
N LEU A 325 -7.13 8.74 -1.51
CA LEU A 325 -6.53 7.42 -1.37
C LEU A 325 -5.19 7.58 -0.65
N VAL A 326 -5.07 6.96 0.51
CA VAL A 326 -3.86 6.97 1.34
C VAL A 326 -3.24 5.59 1.35
N PHE A 327 -1.93 5.51 1.20
CA PHE A 327 -1.17 4.27 1.24
C PHE A 327 0.18 4.48 1.92
N GLY A 328 0.76 3.39 2.44
CA GLY A 328 1.95 3.45 3.26
C GLY A 328 3.08 2.53 2.82
N PHE A 329 4.28 2.92 3.24
CA PHE A 329 5.48 2.08 3.18
C PHE A 329 6.11 1.97 4.56
N ALA A 330 6.49 0.75 4.94
CA ALA A 330 7.45 0.56 6.01
C ALA A 330 8.85 0.84 5.47
N THR A 331 9.63 1.57 6.24
CA THR A 331 10.94 2.05 5.86
C THR A 331 11.94 1.79 6.97
N GLN A 332 13.23 2.09 6.75
CA GLN A 332 14.35 1.88 7.67
C GLN A 332 14.70 0.40 7.91
N GLU A 333 15.81 -0.02 7.34
CA GLU A 333 16.47 -1.29 7.63
C GLU A 333 17.99 -1.14 7.40
N PRO A 334 18.85 -1.62 8.32
CA PRO A 334 18.51 -2.20 9.62
C PRO A 334 18.06 -1.15 10.64
N GLY A 335 17.23 -1.57 11.59
CA GLY A 335 16.78 -0.75 12.71
C GLY A 335 15.26 -0.79 12.91
N PRO A 336 14.75 -0.02 13.87
CA PRO A 336 13.31 0.11 14.06
C PRO A 336 12.64 0.66 12.80
N ARG A 337 11.56 0.02 12.36
CA ARG A 337 10.78 0.47 11.21
C ARG A 337 10.15 1.83 11.47
N GLN A 338 10.03 2.60 10.42
CA GLN A 338 9.29 3.85 10.39
C GLN A 338 8.17 3.71 9.35
N MET A 339 7.18 4.58 9.41
CA MET A 339 6.07 4.64 8.48
C MET A 339 6.17 5.91 7.63
N ALA A 340 6.02 5.77 6.32
CA ALA A 340 5.81 6.87 5.41
C ALA A 340 4.42 6.71 4.78
N LEU A 341 3.57 7.75 4.81
CA LEU A 341 2.24 7.76 4.23
C LEU A 341 2.14 8.79 3.10
N TYR A 342 1.53 8.36 2.02
CA TYR A 342 1.29 9.18 0.83
C TYR A 342 -0.17 9.20 0.47
N GLY A 343 -0.63 10.29 -0.17
CA GLY A 343 -2.02 10.47 -0.55
C GLY A 343 -2.21 10.92 -2.00
N ILE A 344 -3.18 10.35 -2.70
CA ILE A 344 -3.63 10.74 -4.03
C ILE A 344 -5.04 11.30 -3.93
N THR A 345 -5.26 12.53 -4.40
CA THR A 345 -6.60 13.16 -4.51
C THR A 345 -7.08 13.24 -5.95
N SER A 346 -6.17 13.15 -6.91
CA SER A 346 -6.52 13.18 -8.33
C SER A 346 -7.38 11.98 -8.70
N THR A 347 -8.41 12.24 -9.52
CA THR A 347 -9.34 11.22 -10.00
C THR A 347 -9.31 11.16 -11.52
N THR A 348 -9.73 10.04 -12.04
CA THR A 348 -10.01 9.87 -13.48
C THR A 348 -11.50 9.61 -13.66
N ASP A 349 -12.09 10.17 -14.69
CA ASP A 349 -13.48 9.95 -15.09
C ASP A 349 -13.65 8.71 -16.00
N GLY A 350 -12.59 7.91 -16.14
CA GLY A 350 -12.60 6.72 -16.97
C GLY A 350 -12.69 6.97 -18.48
N THR A 351 -12.86 8.23 -18.89
CA THR A 351 -12.88 8.62 -20.30
C THR A 351 -11.49 8.97 -20.84
N GLY A 352 -10.52 9.14 -19.92
CA GLY A 352 -9.13 9.41 -20.20
C GLY A 352 -8.23 8.24 -19.82
N ASP A 353 -7.78 7.49 -20.81
CA ASP A 353 -6.52 6.73 -20.81
C ASP A 353 -6.35 5.49 -19.92
N HIS A 354 -7.36 5.00 -19.20
CA HIS A 354 -7.28 3.72 -18.51
C HIS A 354 -7.69 2.55 -19.42
N VAL A 355 -6.89 2.30 -20.42
CA VAL A 355 -6.94 1.02 -21.10
C VAL A 355 -6.14 0.02 -20.27
N PRO A 356 -6.75 -1.09 -19.81
CA PRO A 356 -6.03 -2.09 -19.04
C PRO A 356 -4.85 -2.63 -19.83
N TRP A 357 -3.80 -3.00 -19.10
CA TRP A 357 -2.69 -3.71 -19.69
C TRP A 357 -3.14 -5.12 -20.08
N THR A 358 -2.91 -5.49 -21.33
CA THR A 358 -3.21 -6.81 -21.87
C THR A 358 -1.92 -7.61 -21.97
N ALA A 359 -1.91 -8.84 -21.46
CA ALA A 359 -0.75 -9.71 -21.56
C ALA A 359 -0.38 -9.99 -23.03
N LEU A 360 0.91 -10.04 -23.30
CA LEU A 360 1.46 -10.45 -24.58
C LEU A 360 1.96 -11.89 -24.48
N ASP A 361 1.64 -12.70 -25.49
CA ASP A 361 2.20 -14.03 -25.63
C ASP A 361 3.70 -13.96 -25.93
N TYR A 362 4.49 -14.76 -25.26
CA TYR A 362 5.93 -14.93 -25.47
C TYR A 362 6.35 -16.37 -25.26
N ASN A 363 7.50 -16.76 -25.80
CA ASN A 363 7.99 -18.12 -25.67
C ASN A 363 8.59 -18.40 -24.30
N THR A 364 7.80 -18.99 -23.40
CA THR A 364 8.19 -19.30 -22.01
C THR A 364 9.31 -20.36 -21.90
N ASN A 365 9.58 -21.12 -22.97
CA ASN A 365 10.71 -22.05 -23.00
C ASN A 365 12.06 -21.34 -23.26
N VAL A 366 12.01 -20.13 -23.83
CA VAL A 366 13.19 -19.34 -24.20
C VAL A 366 13.39 -18.16 -23.27
N TYR A 367 12.30 -17.55 -22.81
CA TYR A 367 12.33 -16.33 -22.02
C TYR A 367 11.57 -16.49 -20.70
N THR A 368 12.05 -15.83 -19.68
CA THR A 368 11.37 -15.68 -18.40
C THR A 368 11.29 -14.20 -18.00
N PRO A 369 10.18 -13.73 -17.43
CA PRO A 369 10.14 -12.41 -16.81
C PRO A 369 11.23 -12.30 -15.75
N ASN A 370 11.91 -11.16 -15.70
CA ASN A 370 12.96 -10.94 -14.70
C ASN A 370 12.40 -10.88 -13.26
N SER A 371 11.11 -10.67 -13.13
CA SER A 371 10.27 -10.89 -11.95
C SER A 371 8.81 -10.94 -12.40
N ASP A 372 7.91 -11.41 -11.54
CA ASP A 372 6.48 -11.51 -11.82
C ASP A 372 5.83 -10.18 -12.25
N ASN A 373 6.49 -9.06 -11.97
CA ASN A 373 6.02 -7.71 -12.30
C ASN A 373 6.38 -7.25 -13.72
N TYR A 374 7.15 -8.02 -14.46
CA TYR A 374 7.63 -7.66 -15.81
C TYR A 374 7.15 -8.62 -16.89
N ILE A 375 6.01 -9.26 -16.65
CA ILE A 375 5.32 -10.04 -17.68
C ILE A 375 5.07 -9.12 -18.89
N PRO A 376 5.39 -9.57 -20.11
CA PRO A 376 5.13 -8.81 -21.31
C PRO A 376 3.66 -8.42 -21.43
N GLN A 377 3.40 -7.13 -21.60
CA GLN A 377 2.04 -6.59 -21.70
C GLN A 377 2.02 -5.32 -22.55
N TYR A 378 0.87 -5.01 -23.13
CA TYR A 378 0.61 -3.78 -23.85
C TYR A 378 -0.70 -3.15 -23.40
N ARG A 379 -0.85 -1.87 -23.72
CA ARG A 379 -2.14 -1.18 -23.72
C ARG A 379 -2.25 -0.30 -24.95
N GLN A 380 -3.48 -0.11 -25.42
CA GLN A 380 -3.78 0.70 -26.60
C GLN A 380 -4.55 1.96 -26.19
N LEU A 381 -4.02 3.12 -26.53
CA LEU A 381 -4.58 4.44 -26.25
C LEU A 381 -4.88 5.11 -27.61
N GLY A 382 -6.06 4.86 -28.16
CA GLY A 382 -6.35 5.26 -29.52
C GLY A 382 -5.42 4.57 -30.53
N ASN A 383 -4.57 5.34 -31.21
CA ASN A 383 -3.55 4.81 -32.12
C ASN A 383 -2.15 4.67 -31.48
N ARG A 384 -2.01 5.01 -30.19
CA ARG A 384 -0.79 4.79 -29.42
C ARG A 384 -0.82 3.43 -28.74
N ILE A 385 0.27 2.69 -28.83
CA ILE A 385 0.49 1.44 -28.12
C ILE A 385 1.66 1.65 -27.16
N ASP A 386 1.43 1.42 -25.87
CA ASP A 386 2.48 1.33 -24.87
C ASP A 386 2.81 -0.15 -24.64
N ILE A 387 4.09 -0.47 -24.54
CA ILE A 387 4.59 -1.83 -24.22
C ILE A 387 5.38 -1.77 -22.92
N HIS A 388 5.15 -2.74 -22.06
CA HIS A 388 5.90 -2.95 -20.82
C HIS A 388 6.34 -4.41 -20.75
N LEU A 389 7.66 -4.63 -20.62
CA LEU A 389 8.23 -5.95 -20.41
C LEU A 389 9.66 -5.87 -19.83
N ARG A 390 10.07 -6.95 -19.15
CA ARG A 390 11.46 -7.20 -18.83
C ARG A 390 11.70 -8.72 -18.82
N LEU A 391 12.52 -9.18 -19.74
CA LEU A 391 12.77 -10.59 -19.99
C LEU A 391 14.24 -10.92 -19.84
N ALA A 392 14.52 -12.12 -19.35
CA ALA A 392 15.82 -12.78 -19.40
C ALA A 392 15.69 -14.08 -20.20
N ARG A 393 16.80 -14.58 -20.73
CA ARG A 393 16.82 -15.91 -21.35
C ARG A 393 16.85 -16.99 -20.28
N THR A 394 16.05 -18.02 -20.44
CA THR A 394 15.95 -19.14 -19.48
C THR A 394 17.24 -19.98 -19.41
N ASP A 395 18.00 -20.03 -20.53
CA ASP A 395 19.25 -20.78 -20.66
C ASP A 395 20.51 -19.96 -20.28
N GLY A 396 20.33 -18.67 -19.94
CA GLY A 396 21.41 -17.76 -19.60
C GLY A 396 22.38 -17.45 -20.76
N THR A 397 22.03 -17.84 -22.02
CA THR A 397 22.85 -17.51 -23.17
C THR A 397 22.75 -16.04 -23.54
N PRO A 398 23.75 -15.45 -24.21
CA PRO A 398 23.70 -14.07 -24.68
C PRO A 398 22.56 -13.82 -25.68
N TRP A 399 22.03 -12.59 -25.64
CA TRP A 399 21.08 -12.09 -26.63
C TRP A 399 21.75 -11.98 -28.03
N THR A 400 20.97 -12.34 -29.06
CA THR A 400 21.42 -12.22 -30.44
C THR A 400 20.97 -10.90 -31.06
N ASN A 401 21.87 -10.19 -31.72
CA ASN A 401 21.54 -8.93 -32.38
C ASN A 401 20.45 -9.13 -33.44
N GLY A 402 19.33 -8.41 -33.34
CA GLY A 402 18.13 -8.58 -34.18
C GLY A 402 17.22 -9.75 -33.76
N GLU A 403 17.39 -10.31 -32.57
CA GLU A 403 16.54 -11.39 -32.07
C GLU A 403 15.09 -10.95 -31.93
N THR A 404 14.15 -11.73 -32.45
CA THR A 404 12.73 -11.53 -32.25
C THR A 404 12.33 -12.09 -30.90
N VAL A 405 11.92 -11.20 -29.98
CA VAL A 405 11.56 -11.55 -28.60
C VAL A 405 10.12 -12.05 -28.51
N LEU A 406 9.20 -11.39 -29.22
CA LEU A 406 7.80 -11.78 -29.32
C LEU A 406 7.18 -11.19 -30.60
N VAL A 407 5.94 -11.59 -30.89
CA VAL A 407 5.19 -11.06 -32.05
C VAL A 407 3.88 -10.45 -31.54
N LEU A 408 3.68 -9.19 -31.85
CA LEU A 408 2.50 -8.43 -31.43
C LEU A 408 1.22 -8.90 -32.17
N PRO A 409 0.07 -8.88 -31.48
CA PRO A 409 -1.23 -9.13 -32.09
C PRO A 409 -1.49 -8.24 -33.31
N PRO A 410 -2.20 -8.71 -34.36
CA PRO A 410 -2.38 -7.97 -35.60
C PRO A 410 -2.97 -6.56 -35.44
N HIS A 411 -3.89 -6.37 -34.50
CA HIS A 411 -4.63 -5.10 -34.33
C HIS A 411 -3.79 -3.96 -33.71
N ILE A 412 -2.62 -4.28 -33.14
CA ILE A 412 -1.71 -3.29 -32.57
C ILE A 412 -0.41 -3.14 -33.36
N ARG A 413 -0.29 -3.75 -34.54
CA ARG A 413 0.92 -3.65 -35.36
C ARG A 413 1.05 -2.26 -36.01
N PRO A 414 2.25 -1.68 -36.05
CA PRO A 414 2.44 -0.41 -36.72
C PRO A 414 2.38 -0.56 -38.23
N ASN A 415 1.97 0.49 -38.93
CA ASN A 415 2.00 0.54 -40.41
C ASN A 415 3.39 0.77 -40.99
N ARG A 416 4.37 1.13 -40.17
CA ARG A 416 5.79 1.28 -40.50
C ARG A 416 6.64 0.84 -39.31
N THR A 417 7.87 0.40 -39.57
CA THR A 417 8.81 0.04 -38.50
C THR A 417 9.03 1.20 -37.53
N GLN A 418 8.91 0.93 -36.23
CA GLN A 418 9.11 1.89 -35.15
C GLN A 418 10.38 1.53 -34.39
N GLY A 419 11.26 2.52 -34.18
CA GLY A 419 12.44 2.38 -33.30
C GLY A 419 12.14 2.84 -31.89
N LEU A 420 12.47 2.04 -30.91
CA LEU A 420 12.28 2.32 -29.48
C LEU A 420 13.61 2.16 -28.73
N VAL A 421 13.66 2.71 -27.52
CA VAL A 421 14.82 2.58 -26.65
C VAL A 421 14.38 1.89 -25.35
N GLY A 422 15.07 0.82 -25.00
CA GLY A 422 14.86 0.09 -23.77
C GLY A 422 16.14 0.04 -22.93
N GLN A 423 16.08 -0.74 -21.87
CA GLN A 423 17.15 -0.89 -20.89
C GLN A 423 17.64 -2.34 -20.82
N THR A 424 18.89 -2.52 -20.36
CA THR A 424 19.46 -3.83 -20.05
C THR A 424 20.48 -3.71 -18.92
N THR A 425 20.76 -4.85 -18.26
CA THR A 425 21.96 -4.98 -17.42
C THR A 425 22.91 -5.95 -18.11
N GLY A 426 24.15 -5.53 -18.36
CA GLY A 426 25.20 -6.43 -18.83
C GLY A 426 25.94 -7.08 -17.65
N SER A 427 26.36 -8.35 -17.78
CA SER A 427 27.29 -8.95 -16.82
C SER A 427 28.63 -8.19 -16.85
N GLY A 428 29.07 -7.71 -15.68
CA GLY A 428 30.35 -7.01 -15.54
C GLY A 428 30.32 -5.48 -15.74
N VAL A 429 29.16 -4.89 -15.99
CA VAL A 429 28.99 -3.43 -16.11
C VAL A 429 28.08 -2.95 -14.97
N SER A 430 28.58 -2.06 -14.12
CA SER A 430 27.74 -1.37 -13.14
C SER A 430 26.91 -0.30 -13.82
N GLY A 431 25.59 -0.40 -13.74
CA GLY A 431 24.62 0.56 -14.29
C GLY A 431 23.72 -0.01 -15.39
N SER A 432 22.59 0.65 -15.61
CA SER A 432 21.69 0.33 -16.72
C SER A 432 22.28 0.80 -18.04
N LEU A 433 22.24 -0.06 -19.04
CA LEU A 433 22.64 0.24 -20.40
C LEU A 433 21.39 0.36 -21.28
N THR A 434 21.46 1.16 -22.34
CA THR A 434 20.39 1.25 -23.33
C THR A 434 20.56 0.22 -24.42
N VAL A 435 19.43 -0.36 -24.88
CA VAL A 435 19.34 -1.22 -26.06
C VAL A 435 18.32 -0.63 -27.03
N ARG A 436 18.54 -0.82 -28.31
CA ARG A 436 17.58 -0.47 -29.35
C ARG A 436 16.57 -1.58 -29.52
N TRP A 437 15.32 -1.19 -29.65
CA TRP A 437 14.22 -2.07 -30.03
C TRP A 437 13.61 -1.62 -31.35
N GLU A 438 13.05 -2.53 -32.10
CA GLU A 438 12.23 -2.25 -33.28
C GLU A 438 10.95 -3.05 -33.23
N VAL A 439 9.84 -2.36 -33.50
CA VAL A 439 8.56 -2.97 -33.81
C VAL A 439 8.38 -2.94 -35.34
N LEU A 440 8.35 -4.10 -35.94
CA LEU A 440 8.21 -4.25 -37.37
C LEU A 440 6.73 -4.30 -37.77
N THR A 441 6.44 -4.08 -39.05
CA THR A 441 5.08 -4.10 -39.60
C THR A 441 4.40 -5.48 -39.54
N ASP A 442 5.18 -6.54 -39.46
CA ASP A 442 4.68 -7.92 -39.23
C ASP A 442 4.36 -8.22 -37.75
N GLY A 443 4.63 -7.23 -36.88
CA GLY A 443 4.45 -7.35 -35.42
C GLY A 443 5.68 -7.86 -34.70
N SER A 444 6.75 -8.23 -35.34
CA SER A 444 7.97 -8.68 -34.69
C SER A 444 8.55 -7.58 -33.81
N LEU A 445 8.69 -7.85 -32.49
CA LEU A 445 9.39 -7.00 -31.55
C LEU A 445 10.81 -7.52 -31.41
N ARG A 446 11.78 -6.76 -31.90
CA ARG A 446 13.20 -7.16 -32.00
C ARG A 446 14.09 -6.29 -31.14
N VAL A 447 15.08 -6.95 -30.53
CA VAL A 447 16.15 -6.26 -29.78
C VAL A 447 17.43 -6.20 -30.59
N TYR A 448 18.09 -5.04 -30.55
CA TYR A 448 19.37 -4.82 -31.23
C TYR A 448 20.40 -4.28 -30.26
N ASP A 449 21.48 -5.05 -30.09
CA ASP A 449 22.69 -4.64 -29.39
C ASP A 449 23.88 -5.32 -30.02
N GLN A 450 24.94 -4.57 -30.30
CA GLN A 450 26.17 -5.15 -30.83
C GLN A 450 27.08 -5.73 -29.75
N ARG A 451 26.73 -5.50 -28.48
CA ARG A 451 27.44 -6.07 -27.35
C ARG A 451 26.92 -7.46 -27.07
N THR A 452 27.81 -8.35 -26.65
CA THR A 452 27.43 -9.67 -26.14
C THR A 452 27.10 -9.54 -24.67
N PHE A 453 25.85 -9.76 -24.27
CA PHE A 453 25.42 -9.73 -22.89
C PHE A 453 24.35 -10.80 -22.61
N ASN A 454 24.28 -11.30 -21.39
CA ASN A 454 23.37 -12.34 -20.94
C ASN A 454 22.47 -11.89 -19.77
N GLY A 455 22.34 -10.57 -19.56
CA GLY A 455 21.42 -9.99 -18.59
C GLY A 455 19.99 -9.94 -19.10
N TRP A 456 19.12 -9.29 -18.33
CA TRP A 456 17.77 -9.02 -18.78
C TRP A 456 17.73 -7.86 -19.78
N ILE A 457 16.69 -7.85 -20.63
CA ILE A 457 16.30 -6.74 -21.50
C ILE A 457 14.94 -6.23 -21.07
N GLY A 458 14.74 -4.92 -21.11
CA GLY A 458 13.48 -4.26 -20.76
C GLY A 458 13.07 -3.24 -21.80
N LEU A 459 11.76 -3.11 -21.97
CA LEU A 459 11.13 -2.09 -22.77
C LEU A 459 9.96 -1.51 -21.98
N ASP A 460 9.99 -0.19 -21.85
CA ASP A 460 8.92 0.60 -21.24
C ASP A 460 8.76 1.84 -22.12
N ALA A 461 8.05 1.66 -23.22
CA ALA A 461 7.97 2.65 -24.29
C ALA A 461 6.71 2.46 -25.14
N GLY A 462 6.32 3.52 -25.84
CA GLY A 462 5.17 3.51 -26.74
C GLY A 462 5.52 3.88 -28.19
N TYR A 463 4.63 3.47 -29.09
CA TYR A 463 4.66 3.79 -30.51
C TYR A 463 3.24 4.04 -31.03
N PHE A 464 3.13 4.47 -32.32
CA PHE A 464 1.85 4.71 -32.97
C PHE A 464 1.59 3.70 -34.09
N THR A 465 0.35 3.21 -34.18
CA THR A 465 -0.07 2.27 -35.21
C THR A 465 -0.31 2.93 -36.59
N SER A 466 -0.57 4.24 -36.57
CA SER A 466 -0.83 5.05 -37.80
C SER A 466 -0.01 6.33 -37.81
#